data_1c8e4bc9718eb96930863b6d0887f23b
#
_entry.id   1c8e4bc9718eb96930863b6d0887f23b
#
_cell.length_a   1.000
_cell.length_b   1.000
_cell.length_c   1.000
_cell.angle_alpha   90.00
_cell.angle_beta   90.00
_cell.angle_gamma   90.00
#
_symmetry.space_group_name_H-M   'P 1'
#
loop_
_entity.id
_entity.type
_entity.pdbx_description
1 polymer ?
#
loop_
_entity_poly.entity_id
_entity_poly.type
_entity_poly.pdbx_seq_one_letter_code
_entity_poly.pdbx_strand_id
1 'polypeptide(L)'
;GTEGYTAGSLWQLYSLDKSGKNWFNSTGENKKWKDRSGKDIETNQLLVYFEEQKGRHFGVQQQEYTVKPVTTFAKQKVIPGSAVTFVTIIVPHTALWKAEDIVKAISAQTDATHQSNVWITLANKNNLKIEITKEGNWKVERNE
;
A
#
# COMPACT_ATOMS: atom_id res chain seq x y z
N GLY A 1 14.08 -1.03 -17.47
CA GLY A 1 14.82 0.19 -17.68
C GLY A 1 14.67 1.10 -16.48
N THR A 2 15.76 1.66 -16.01
CA THR A 2 15.84 2.64 -14.93
C THR A 2 15.47 4.04 -15.45
N GLU A 3 14.44 4.13 -16.25
CA GLU A 3 13.97 5.41 -16.77
C GLU A 3 13.46 6.27 -15.62
N GLY A 4 14.17 7.34 -15.33
CA GLY A 4 13.79 8.35 -14.36
C GLY A 4 14.83 8.72 -13.31
N TYR A 5 15.99 8.05 -13.29
CA TYR A 5 17.06 8.41 -12.36
C TYR A 5 18.23 9.03 -13.11
N THR A 6 18.46 10.32 -12.86
CA THR A 6 19.66 11.00 -13.36
C THR A 6 20.88 10.58 -12.54
N ALA A 7 22.03 10.47 -13.19
CA ALA A 7 23.31 10.31 -12.52
C ALA A 7 23.46 11.40 -11.46
N GLY A 8 23.61 11.00 -10.18
CA GLY A 8 23.68 11.92 -9.05
C GLY A 8 22.48 11.87 -8.11
N SER A 9 21.42 11.09 -8.44
CA SER A 9 20.39 10.82 -7.45
C SER A 9 20.99 9.99 -6.31
N LEU A 10 20.76 10.44 -5.07
CA LEU A 10 21.18 9.74 -3.85
C LEU A 10 20.42 8.41 -3.62
N TRP A 11 19.61 7.99 -4.59
CA TRP A 11 18.74 6.84 -4.49
C TRP A 11 19.33 5.68 -5.28
N GLN A 12 19.67 4.61 -4.61
CA GLN A 12 20.03 3.35 -5.27
C GLN A 12 18.86 2.40 -5.20
N LEU A 13 18.50 1.83 -6.34
CA LEU A 13 17.49 0.78 -6.46
C LEU A 13 18.11 -0.54 -5.99
N TYR A 14 17.74 -1.00 -4.80
CA TYR A 14 18.27 -2.24 -4.25
C TYR A 14 17.55 -3.48 -4.70
N SER A 15 16.24 -3.45 -4.71
CA SER A 15 15.42 -4.49 -5.28
C SER A 15 14.06 -3.93 -5.66
N LEU A 16 13.67 -4.17 -6.90
CA LEU A 16 12.26 -4.22 -7.24
C LEU A 16 11.74 -5.50 -6.64
N ASP A 17 10.74 -5.44 -5.78
CA ASP A 17 10.04 -6.66 -5.39
C ASP A 17 9.41 -7.27 -6.63
N LYS A 18 10.03 -8.34 -7.11
CA LYS A 18 9.58 -9.08 -8.29
C LYS A 18 8.44 -10.05 -7.94
N SER A 19 7.98 -10.06 -6.70
CA SER A 19 6.92 -10.97 -6.26
C SER A 19 5.59 -10.71 -6.97
N GLY A 20 5.43 -9.55 -7.60
CA GLY A 20 4.18 -9.12 -8.23
C GLY A 20 3.10 -8.76 -7.23
N LYS A 21 3.41 -8.73 -5.93
CA LYS A 21 2.46 -8.33 -4.90
C LYS A 21 2.12 -6.86 -5.05
N ASN A 22 0.84 -6.55 -4.97
CA ASN A 22 0.31 -5.19 -4.98
C ASN A 22 0.26 -4.55 -3.57
N TRP A 23 0.97 -5.09 -2.63
CA TRP A 23 1.04 -4.58 -1.26
C TRP A 23 2.42 -4.75 -0.65
N PHE A 24 2.73 -3.90 0.31
CA PHE A 24 3.95 -3.94 1.10
C PHE A 24 3.61 -3.71 2.57
N ASN A 25 4.21 -4.50 3.46
CA ASN A 25 4.11 -4.30 4.89
C ASN A 25 5.46 -3.86 5.45
N SER A 26 5.50 -2.65 5.97
CA SER A 26 6.63 -2.19 6.76
C SER A 26 6.58 -2.89 8.11
N THR A 27 7.28 -3.98 8.24
CA THR A 27 7.68 -4.45 9.55
C THR A 27 8.80 -3.51 9.98
N GLY A 28 8.55 -2.61 10.89
CA GLY A 28 9.63 -1.88 11.56
C GLY A 28 10.71 -2.90 11.91
N GLU A 29 11.99 -2.53 11.78
CA GLU A 29 13.09 -3.47 12.07
C GLU A 29 12.69 -4.33 13.26
N ASN A 30 12.82 -5.66 13.16
CA ASN A 30 12.42 -6.66 14.17
C ASN A 30 13.16 -6.49 15.52
N LYS A 31 13.44 -5.27 15.91
CA LYS A 31 13.89 -4.93 17.24
C LYS A 31 12.64 -5.05 18.12
N LYS A 32 12.54 -6.17 18.81
CA LYS A 32 11.64 -6.29 19.94
C LYS A 32 11.99 -5.17 20.91
N TRP A 33 11.26 -4.09 20.83
CA TRP A 33 11.39 -3.00 21.77
C TRP A 33 10.86 -3.52 23.11
N LYS A 34 11.61 -3.30 24.16
CA LYS A 34 11.19 -3.62 25.51
C LYS A 34 10.88 -2.33 26.25
N ASP A 35 9.82 -2.34 27.03
CA ASP A 35 9.55 -1.28 27.98
C ASP A 35 10.55 -1.33 29.16
N ARG A 36 10.45 -0.37 30.07
CA ARG A 36 11.32 -0.29 31.25
C ARG A 36 11.21 -1.52 32.17
N SER A 37 10.14 -2.29 32.07
CA SER A 37 9.94 -3.54 32.83
C SER A 37 10.52 -4.77 32.12
N GLY A 38 11.06 -4.61 30.91
CA GLY A 38 11.57 -5.71 30.08
C GLY A 38 10.49 -6.44 29.27
N LYS A 39 9.24 -5.96 29.26
CA LYS A 39 8.14 -6.51 28.48
C LYS A 39 8.27 -6.06 27.03
N ASP A 40 8.02 -7.00 26.10
CA ASP A 40 8.00 -6.68 24.66
C ASP A 40 6.91 -5.65 24.36
N ILE A 41 7.31 -4.55 23.74
CA ILE A 41 6.38 -3.53 23.24
C ILE A 41 5.96 -3.93 21.83
N GLU A 42 4.66 -3.94 21.59
CA GLU A 42 4.11 -4.16 20.27
C GLU A 42 4.47 -2.99 19.35
N THR A 43 5.12 -3.28 18.21
CA THR A 43 5.49 -2.27 17.26
C THR A 43 4.35 -2.02 16.27
N ASN A 44 4.04 -0.76 16.03
CA ASN A 44 3.14 -0.38 14.96
C ASN A 44 3.77 -0.72 13.60
N GLN A 45 2.95 -1.28 12.74
CA GLN A 45 3.28 -1.63 11.37
C GLN A 45 2.43 -0.80 10.42
N LEU A 46 2.89 -0.68 9.19
CA LEU A 46 2.17 0.04 8.14
C LEU A 46 2.05 -0.86 6.91
N LEU A 47 0.84 -1.20 6.55
CA LEU A 47 0.53 -1.86 5.29
C LEU A 47 0.18 -0.81 4.25
N VAL A 48 0.81 -0.89 3.08
CA VAL A 48 0.47 -0.13 1.87
C VAL A 48 -0.08 -1.10 0.85
N TYR A 49 -1.31 -0.89 0.43
CA TYR A 49 -2.00 -1.68 -0.58
C TYR A 49 -2.31 -0.81 -1.80
N PHE A 50 -2.03 -1.32 -2.98
CA PHE A 50 -2.36 -0.68 -4.25
C PHE A 50 -3.45 -1.47 -4.96
N GLU A 51 -4.42 -0.76 -5.52
CA GLU A 51 -5.41 -1.37 -6.40
C GLU A 51 -4.74 -2.07 -7.59
N GLU A 52 -5.11 -3.31 -7.85
CA GLU A 52 -4.68 -4.04 -9.04
C GLU A 52 -5.46 -3.56 -10.26
N GLN A 53 -4.72 -3.26 -11.34
CA GLN A 53 -5.29 -3.03 -12.66
C GLN A 53 -4.39 -3.66 -13.73
N LYS A 54 -4.99 -4.06 -14.84
CA LYS A 54 -4.24 -4.62 -15.97
C LYS A 54 -3.14 -3.66 -16.45
N GLY A 55 -1.91 -4.17 -16.51
CA GLY A 55 -0.75 -3.39 -16.94
C GLY A 55 -0.14 -2.50 -15.86
N ARG A 56 -0.62 -2.57 -14.63
CA ARG A 56 -0.02 -1.90 -13.47
C ARG A 56 1.09 -2.76 -12.89
N HIS A 57 2.20 -2.14 -12.56
CA HIS A 57 3.37 -2.76 -11.92
C HIS A 57 3.61 -2.12 -10.58
N PHE A 58 4.00 -2.92 -9.61
CA PHE A 58 4.28 -2.50 -8.24
C PHE A 58 5.74 -2.76 -7.91
N GLY A 59 6.29 -1.95 -7.02
CA GLY A 59 7.65 -2.14 -6.58
C GLY A 59 7.92 -1.54 -5.23
N VAL A 60 9.00 -2.01 -4.62
CA VAL A 60 9.55 -1.52 -3.38
C VAL A 60 10.99 -1.12 -3.63
N GLN A 61 11.35 0.06 -3.17
CA GLN A 61 12.69 0.59 -3.23
C GLN A 61 13.19 0.85 -1.81
N GLN A 62 14.36 0.35 -1.49
CA GLN A 62 15.03 0.60 -0.23
C GLN A 62 16.33 1.35 -0.46
N GLN A 63 16.60 2.35 0.36
CA GLN A 63 17.88 3.07 0.35
C GLN A 63 18.92 2.44 1.27
N GLU A 64 20.18 2.53 0.86
CA GLU A 64 21.34 2.17 1.68
C GLU A 64 21.83 3.38 2.51
N TYR A 65 21.12 3.70 3.56
CA TYR A 65 21.58 4.67 4.55
C TYR A 65 21.37 4.13 5.97
N THR A 66 21.96 4.83 6.94
CA THR A 66 21.81 4.52 8.38
C THR A 66 20.35 4.42 8.82
N VAL A 67 19.49 5.23 8.24
CA VAL A 67 18.03 5.04 8.26
C VAL A 67 17.64 4.54 6.88
N LYS A 68 17.09 3.35 6.78
CA LYS A 68 16.73 2.70 5.51
C LYS A 68 15.28 3.05 5.12
N PRO A 69 15.02 4.22 4.52
CA PRO A 69 13.68 4.54 4.06
C PRO A 69 13.25 3.57 2.98
N VAL A 70 12.01 3.16 3.04
CA VAL A 70 11.39 2.30 2.05
C VAL A 70 10.37 3.12 1.27
N THR A 71 10.50 3.10 -0.04
CA THR A 71 9.54 3.71 -0.95
C THR A 71 8.77 2.62 -1.67
N THR A 72 7.46 2.66 -1.58
CA THR A 72 6.57 1.81 -2.38
C THR A 72 6.02 2.62 -3.55
N PHE A 73 5.84 2.00 -4.69
CA PHE A 73 5.30 2.69 -5.86
C PHE A 73 4.45 1.78 -6.75
N ALA A 74 3.52 2.41 -7.45
CA ALA A 74 2.78 1.80 -8.55
C ALA A 74 3.10 2.54 -9.85
N LYS A 75 3.29 1.79 -10.93
CA LYS A 75 3.63 2.31 -12.26
C LYS A 75 2.71 1.71 -13.31
N GLN A 76 2.20 2.54 -14.20
CA GLN A 76 1.38 2.12 -15.34
C GLN A 76 1.74 2.93 -16.58
N LYS A 77 1.84 2.24 -17.73
CA LYS A 77 1.98 2.90 -19.02
C LYS A 77 0.65 3.53 -19.41
N VAL A 78 0.67 4.78 -19.80
CA VAL A 78 -0.51 5.52 -20.27
C VAL A 78 -0.36 5.93 -21.72
N ILE A 79 -1.49 5.99 -22.41
CA ILE A 79 -1.57 6.55 -23.76
C ILE A 79 -1.73 8.07 -23.62
N PRO A 80 -1.02 8.89 -24.42
CA PRO A 80 -1.19 10.33 -24.39
C PRO A 80 -2.66 10.74 -24.51
N GLY A 81 -3.11 11.65 -23.66
CA GLY A 81 -4.50 12.10 -23.59
C GLY A 81 -5.45 11.22 -22.77
N SER A 82 -4.99 10.07 -22.27
CA SER A 82 -5.77 9.26 -21.31
C SER A 82 -5.48 9.64 -19.86
N ALA A 83 -6.48 9.42 -18.99
CA ALA A 83 -6.33 9.55 -17.55
C ALA A 83 -6.17 8.17 -16.90
N VAL A 84 -5.43 8.12 -15.79
CA VAL A 84 -5.28 6.93 -14.95
C VAL A 84 -5.51 7.31 -13.51
N THR A 85 -6.31 6.50 -12.82
CA THR A 85 -6.56 6.65 -11.39
C THR A 85 -5.76 5.60 -10.63
N PHE A 86 -5.08 6.03 -9.57
CA PHE A 86 -4.40 5.16 -8.63
C PHE A 86 -5.11 5.21 -7.28
N VAL A 87 -5.51 4.05 -6.76
CA VAL A 87 -6.01 3.91 -5.40
C VAL A 87 -4.93 3.28 -4.55
N THR A 88 -4.57 3.96 -3.47
CA THR A 88 -3.63 3.47 -2.48
C THR A 88 -4.31 3.47 -1.13
N ILE A 89 -4.26 2.34 -0.43
CA ILE A 89 -4.84 2.18 0.90
C ILE A 89 -3.70 1.98 1.87
N ILE A 90 -3.67 2.79 2.93
CA ILE A 90 -2.66 2.74 3.98
C ILE A 90 -3.34 2.29 5.25
N VAL A 91 -2.89 1.17 5.82
CA VAL A 91 -3.46 0.58 7.02
C VAL A 91 -2.41 0.51 8.13
N PRO A 92 -2.47 1.40 9.12
CA PRO A 92 -1.72 1.23 10.35
C PRO A 92 -2.27 -0.01 11.09
N HIS A 93 -1.39 -0.88 11.55
CA HIS A 93 -1.79 -2.06 12.30
C HIS A 93 -0.67 -2.49 13.27
N THR A 94 -0.97 -3.48 14.07
CA THR A 94 -0.02 -4.07 15.01
C THR A 94 0.29 -5.52 14.60
N ALA A 95 1.27 -6.14 15.24
CA ALA A 95 1.63 -7.54 14.98
C ALA A 95 0.50 -8.54 15.30
N LEU A 96 -0.56 -8.11 16.01
CA LEU A 96 -1.77 -8.92 16.25
C LEU A 96 -2.54 -9.22 14.96
N TRP A 97 -2.41 -8.38 13.95
CA TRP A 97 -3.02 -8.58 12.65
C TRP A 97 -1.96 -8.86 11.59
N LYS A 98 -2.02 -10.05 11.03
CA LYS A 98 -1.11 -10.41 9.94
C LYS A 98 -1.44 -9.60 8.69
N ALA A 99 -0.42 -9.08 8.03
CA ALA A 99 -0.58 -8.28 6.81
C ALA A 99 -1.39 -9.02 5.74
N GLU A 100 -1.16 -10.33 5.57
CA GLU A 100 -1.88 -11.16 4.61
C GLU A 100 -3.39 -11.24 4.89
N ASP A 101 -3.78 -11.23 6.15
CA ASP A 101 -5.20 -11.28 6.54
C ASP A 101 -5.86 -9.91 6.31
N ILE A 102 -5.13 -8.82 6.54
CA ILE A 102 -5.60 -7.47 6.21
C ILE A 102 -5.80 -7.33 4.70
N VAL A 103 -4.83 -7.80 3.90
CA VAL A 103 -4.92 -7.75 2.43
C VAL A 103 -6.12 -8.52 1.90
N LYS A 104 -6.41 -9.71 2.45
CA LYS A 104 -7.60 -10.49 2.06
C LYS A 104 -8.92 -9.79 2.39
N ALA A 105 -8.90 -8.90 3.39
CA ALA A 105 -10.07 -8.14 3.81
C ALA A 105 -10.31 -6.89 2.96
N ILE A 106 -9.38 -6.53 2.08
CA ILE A 106 -9.43 -5.33 1.25
C ILE A 106 -9.67 -5.72 -0.21
N SER A 107 -10.58 -5.01 -0.86
CA SER A 107 -10.73 -5.03 -2.32
C SER A 107 -10.92 -3.61 -2.82
N ALA A 108 -10.30 -3.26 -3.94
CA ALA A 108 -10.43 -1.94 -4.56
C ALA A 108 -10.59 -2.10 -6.07
N GLN A 109 -11.47 -1.32 -6.65
CA GLN A 109 -11.72 -1.31 -8.09
C GLN A 109 -12.09 0.08 -8.56
N THR A 110 -11.42 0.53 -9.62
CA THR A 110 -11.77 1.76 -10.34
C THR A 110 -12.38 1.41 -11.69
N ASP A 111 -13.53 1.97 -11.99
CA ASP A 111 -14.24 1.76 -13.24
C ASP A 111 -13.75 2.69 -14.38
N ALA A 112 -14.34 2.52 -15.57
CA ALA A 112 -13.99 3.32 -16.74
C ALA A 112 -14.37 4.81 -16.61
N THR A 113 -15.22 5.17 -15.66
CA THR A 113 -15.59 6.56 -15.35
C THR A 113 -14.68 7.20 -14.31
N HIS A 114 -13.65 6.49 -13.86
CA HIS A 114 -12.73 6.87 -12.78
C HIS A 114 -13.39 6.96 -11.40
N GLN A 115 -14.54 6.31 -11.21
CA GLN A 115 -15.11 6.10 -9.89
C GLN A 115 -14.40 4.90 -9.24
N SER A 116 -13.93 5.09 -8.02
CA SER A 116 -13.24 4.06 -7.25
C SER A 116 -14.14 3.54 -6.13
N ASN A 117 -14.19 2.24 -6.00
CA ASN A 117 -14.90 1.56 -4.92
C ASN A 117 -13.88 0.74 -4.12
N VAL A 118 -13.92 0.90 -2.81
CA VAL A 118 -13.11 0.14 -1.86
C VAL A 118 -14.05 -0.60 -0.92
N TRP A 119 -13.84 -1.90 -0.78
CA TRP A 119 -14.56 -2.74 0.19
C TRP A 119 -13.58 -3.25 1.23
N ILE A 120 -13.99 -3.17 2.49
CA ILE A 120 -13.21 -3.66 3.61
C ILE A 120 -14.12 -4.55 4.46
N THR A 121 -13.72 -5.81 4.62
CA THR A 121 -14.39 -6.74 5.55
C THR A 121 -13.80 -6.58 6.94
N LEU A 122 -14.61 -6.11 7.88
CA LEU A 122 -14.19 -5.92 9.27
C LEU A 122 -14.15 -7.26 10.03
N ALA A 123 -13.47 -7.28 11.17
CA ALA A 123 -13.31 -8.48 11.99
C ALA A 123 -14.64 -9.10 12.46
N ASN A 124 -15.68 -8.30 12.64
CA ASN A 124 -17.04 -8.73 12.97
C ASN A 124 -17.87 -9.18 11.74
N LYS A 125 -17.22 -9.34 10.57
CA LYS A 125 -17.81 -9.68 9.27
C LYS A 125 -18.70 -8.58 8.66
N ASN A 126 -18.81 -7.43 9.28
CA ASN A 126 -19.47 -6.29 8.66
C ASN A 126 -18.62 -5.76 7.51
N ASN A 127 -19.27 -5.24 6.49
CA ASN A 127 -18.60 -4.71 5.31
C ASN A 127 -18.66 -3.18 5.32
N LEU A 128 -17.54 -2.58 5.06
CA LEU A 128 -17.42 -1.15 4.79
C LEU A 128 -17.21 -0.96 3.29
N LYS A 129 -18.03 -0.14 2.67
CA LYS A 129 -17.85 0.29 1.28
C LYS A 129 -17.52 1.78 1.25
N ILE A 130 -16.47 2.13 0.56
CA ILE A 130 -16.08 3.53 0.32
C ILE A 130 -16.16 3.77 -1.18
N GLU A 131 -16.96 4.72 -1.58
CA GLU A 131 -17.07 5.18 -2.96
C GLU A 131 -16.36 6.53 -3.08
N ILE A 132 -15.54 6.68 -4.12
CA ILE A 132 -14.79 7.90 -4.40
C ILE A 132 -15.08 8.29 -5.85
N THR A 133 -15.65 9.46 -6.06
CA THR A 133 -15.94 9.95 -7.41
C THR A 133 -14.69 10.51 -8.07
N LYS A 134 -14.77 10.71 -9.39
CA LYS A 134 -13.72 11.35 -10.18
C LYS A 134 -13.34 12.75 -9.66
N GLU A 135 -14.30 13.48 -9.09
CA GLU A 135 -14.09 14.81 -8.52
C GLU A 135 -13.50 14.78 -7.10
N GLY A 136 -13.28 13.57 -6.56
CA GLY A 136 -12.73 13.37 -5.21
C GLY A 136 -13.77 13.42 -4.10
N ASN A 137 -15.06 13.47 -4.41
CA ASN A 137 -16.11 13.30 -3.40
C ASN A 137 -16.14 11.85 -2.95
N TRP A 138 -16.42 11.61 -1.68
CA TRP A 138 -16.46 10.27 -1.13
C TRP A 138 -17.71 10.03 -0.27
N LYS A 139 -18.13 8.79 -0.24
CA LYS A 139 -19.23 8.28 0.56
C LYS A 139 -18.80 6.98 1.24
N VAL A 140 -19.21 6.79 2.47
CA VAL A 140 -18.98 5.56 3.23
C VAL A 140 -20.32 4.92 3.54
N GLU A 141 -20.47 3.67 3.18
CA GLU A 141 -21.60 2.82 3.52
C GLU A 141 -21.12 1.68 4.42
N ARG A 142 -21.86 1.44 5.48
CA ARG A 142 -21.62 0.31 6.39
C ARG A 142 -22.82 -0.63 6.28
N ASN A 143 -22.57 -1.86 5.86
CA ASN A 143 -23.55 -2.92 5.85
C ASN A 143 -23.37 -3.74 7.14
N GLU A 144 -24.40 -3.76 7.95
CA GLU A 144 -24.48 -4.58 9.17
C GLU A 144 -24.84 -6.01 8.83
#